data_6006eaaf7d1e7f4a2adcca4f9ac65974
#
_entry.id   6006eaaf7d1e7f4a2adcca4f9ac65974
#
_cell.length_a   1.000
_cell.length_b   1.000
_cell.length_c   1.000
_cell.angle_alpha   90.00
_cell.angle_beta   90.00
_cell.angle_gamma   90.00
#
_symmetry.space_group_name_H-M   'P 1'
#
loop_
_entity.id
_entity.type
_entity.pdbx_description
1 polymer ?
#
loop_
_entity_poly.entity_id
_entity_poly.type
_entity_poly.pdbx_seq_one_letter_code
_entity_poly.pdbx_strand_id
1 'polypeptide(L)'
;MSRSRYFGLSNPFTSNSTTTMFFQRLFAMARYSSSSSPKTSIQALYDTCKNNLTPSSSPPPQLIHDLSSKLDTLGPADVGLREENQEDDRGHGFSMPNIPSRIDRWAQPITYVELSESDSFTMCMFCFPTSSVIPLHDHPGMTVLSKVLYGSLHVKGYDWVEPPCIKISKGISRAPVRLAKLSVDKVLSAPCTTSVLYPNTGGNLHSFTAVTACAVLDILTPPYEESAGRKCTYYRDYPYSSFRNGDEPIDGKEDEYAWLEEIETPDDLYMRQGMYAGPPIQI
;
A
#
# COMPACT_ATOMS: atom_id res chain seq x y z
N MET A 1 -19.12 11.19 -3.99
CA MET A 1 -19.58 9.83 -3.59
C MET A 1 -18.31 8.97 -3.51
N SER A 2 -17.69 8.95 -2.34
CA SER A 2 -16.49 8.13 -2.09
C SER A 2 -16.92 6.67 -2.03
N ARG A 3 -16.41 5.84 -2.92
CA ARG A 3 -16.54 4.39 -2.86
C ARG A 3 -15.17 3.82 -2.52
N SER A 4 -14.93 3.67 -1.22
CA SER A 4 -13.84 2.81 -0.76
C SER A 4 -14.10 1.39 -1.29
N ARG A 5 -13.33 0.94 -2.27
CA ARG A 5 -13.45 -0.37 -2.93
C ARG A 5 -12.24 -1.25 -2.69
N TYR A 6 -11.52 -0.96 -1.65
CA TYR A 6 -10.42 -1.81 -1.21
C TYR A 6 -10.94 -2.72 -0.11
N PHE A 7 -10.89 -4.02 -0.32
CA PHE A 7 -11.25 -5.07 0.64
C PHE A 7 -12.73 -5.03 1.08
N GLY A 8 -13.51 -6.02 0.73
CA GLY A 8 -14.93 -6.18 1.08
C GLY A 8 -15.19 -6.05 2.57
N LEU A 9 -15.33 -4.81 3.06
CA LEU A 9 -15.68 -4.50 4.43
C LEU A 9 -17.18 -4.26 4.51
N SER A 10 -17.92 -5.21 5.06
CA SER A 10 -19.32 -5.03 5.45
C SER A 10 -19.41 -4.10 6.65
N ASN A 11 -20.06 -2.95 6.47
CA ASN A 11 -20.38 -2.01 7.53
C ASN A 11 -21.73 -2.37 8.18
N PRO A 12 -21.83 -2.47 9.50
CA PRO A 12 -23.06 -2.24 10.21
C PRO A 12 -22.87 -1.07 11.18
N PHE A 13 -23.52 0.06 10.93
CA PHE A 13 -24.20 0.83 11.97
C PHE A 13 -24.68 2.18 11.43
N THR A 14 -26.00 2.26 11.28
CA THR A 14 -26.75 3.52 11.13
C THR A 14 -27.16 4.00 12.52
N SER A 15 -26.98 5.27 12.83
CA SER A 15 -27.95 5.98 13.67
C SER A 15 -27.87 7.50 13.48
N ASN A 16 -29.03 8.06 13.22
CA ASN A 16 -29.37 9.49 13.13
C ASN A 16 -29.15 10.23 14.46
N SER A 17 -28.72 11.48 14.41
CA SER A 17 -29.42 12.52 15.16
C SER A 17 -29.02 13.93 14.74
N THR A 18 -30.01 14.69 14.37
CA THR A 18 -30.08 16.12 14.07
C THR A 18 -30.01 16.93 15.37
N THR A 19 -29.20 17.97 15.45
CA THR A 19 -29.50 19.13 16.29
C THR A 19 -28.83 20.39 15.74
N THR A 20 -29.68 21.29 15.29
CA THR A 20 -29.40 22.65 14.85
C THR A 20 -29.22 23.56 16.07
N MET A 21 -28.17 24.40 16.10
CA MET A 21 -28.23 25.67 16.85
C MET A 21 -27.47 26.77 16.12
N PHE A 22 -28.22 27.82 15.81
CA PHE A 22 -27.82 29.14 15.34
C PHE A 22 -27.06 29.91 16.43
N PHE A 23 -25.93 30.50 16.08
CA PHE A 23 -25.47 31.74 16.71
C PHE A 23 -24.79 32.64 15.69
N GLN A 24 -25.48 33.74 15.37
CA GLN A 24 -24.89 34.89 14.71
C GLN A 24 -24.00 35.64 15.68
N ARG A 25 -22.79 36.01 15.26
CA ARG A 25 -22.08 37.18 15.81
C ARG A 25 -21.25 37.90 14.76
N LEU A 26 -21.49 39.18 14.76
CA LEU A 26 -21.01 40.30 13.99
C LEU A 26 -19.50 40.38 13.69
N PHE A 27 -19.25 40.94 12.55
CA PHE A 27 -18.07 41.53 11.93
C PHE A 27 -17.03 42.17 12.82
N ALA A 28 -15.75 41.79 12.60
CA ALA A 28 -14.63 42.71 12.62
C ALA A 28 -13.75 42.37 11.39
N MET A 29 -13.72 43.29 10.41
CA MET A 29 -12.79 43.23 9.29
C MET A 29 -11.38 43.50 9.80
N ALA A 30 -10.65 42.48 10.21
CA ALA A 30 -9.21 42.52 10.24
C ALA A 30 -8.72 42.03 8.86
N ARG A 31 -8.05 42.91 8.12
CA ARG A 31 -7.28 42.53 6.92
C ARG A 31 -6.17 41.61 7.39
N TYR A 32 -6.46 40.30 7.33
CA TYR A 32 -5.42 39.27 7.49
C TYR A 32 -4.64 39.26 6.18
N SER A 33 -3.43 39.82 6.21
CA SER A 33 -2.41 39.47 5.26
C SER A 33 -2.21 37.94 5.41
N SER A 34 -2.54 37.16 4.40
CA SER A 34 -2.31 35.73 4.37
C SER A 34 -0.81 35.47 4.34
N SER A 35 -0.16 35.45 5.49
CA SER A 35 1.07 34.71 5.63
C SER A 35 0.69 33.24 5.55
N SER A 36 0.84 32.64 4.38
CA SER A 36 0.67 31.19 4.21
C SER A 36 1.64 30.52 5.18
N SER A 37 1.11 29.80 6.17
CA SER A 37 1.91 28.91 7.02
C SER A 37 2.75 28.01 6.10
N PRO A 38 4.00 27.70 6.42
CA PRO A 38 4.81 26.80 5.60
C PRO A 38 4.04 25.49 5.42
N LYS A 39 3.90 25.05 4.16
CA LYS A 39 3.21 23.79 3.85
C LYS A 39 3.92 22.65 4.55
N THR A 40 3.16 21.72 5.13
CA THR A 40 3.72 20.49 5.69
C THR A 40 4.31 19.62 4.58
N SER A 41 5.27 18.75 4.91
CA SER A 41 5.91 17.84 3.95
C SER A 41 4.87 16.96 3.25
N ILE A 42 3.88 16.46 4.00
CA ILE A 42 2.80 15.63 3.44
C ILE A 42 1.88 16.43 2.50
N GLN A 43 1.60 17.72 2.80
CA GLN A 43 0.84 18.59 1.90
C GLN A 43 1.59 18.85 0.60
N ALA A 44 2.91 19.07 0.68
CA ALA A 44 3.73 19.27 -0.50
C ALA A 44 3.78 18.04 -1.41
N LEU A 45 3.80 16.84 -0.82
CA LEU A 45 3.69 15.58 -1.54
C LEU A 45 2.31 15.45 -2.22
N TYR A 46 1.23 15.68 -1.47
CA TYR A 46 -0.14 15.65 -1.97
C TYR A 46 -0.35 16.61 -3.15
N ASP A 47 0.10 17.86 -3.01
CA ASP A 47 -0.01 18.87 -4.07
C ASP A 47 0.73 18.42 -5.36
N THR A 48 1.90 17.76 -5.19
CA THR A 48 2.65 17.24 -6.34
C THR A 48 1.87 16.12 -7.04
N CYS A 49 1.28 15.19 -6.29
CA CYS A 49 0.41 14.15 -6.84
C CYS A 49 -0.79 14.77 -7.57
N LYS A 50 -1.55 15.65 -6.89
CA LYS A 50 -2.77 16.27 -7.41
C LYS A 50 -2.55 17.05 -8.70
N ASN A 51 -1.42 17.75 -8.81
CA ASN A 51 -1.15 18.62 -9.95
C ASN A 51 -0.51 17.91 -11.16
N ASN A 52 0.05 16.71 -10.98
CA ASN A 52 0.86 16.08 -12.02
C ASN A 52 0.45 14.65 -12.37
N LEU A 53 -0.27 13.93 -11.49
CA LEU A 53 -0.76 12.59 -11.80
C LEU A 53 -2.06 12.66 -12.56
N THR A 54 -2.25 11.73 -13.50
CA THR A 54 -3.46 11.63 -14.33
C THR A 54 -3.98 10.19 -14.35
N PRO A 55 -5.30 9.97 -14.49
CA PRO A 55 -5.87 8.63 -14.44
C PRO A 55 -5.54 7.76 -15.66
N SER A 56 -5.03 8.36 -16.74
CA SER A 56 -4.90 7.70 -18.04
C SER A 56 -3.46 7.45 -18.51
N SER A 57 -2.45 7.90 -17.74
CA SER A 57 -1.04 7.75 -18.17
C SER A 57 -0.12 7.39 -17.00
N SER A 58 0.86 6.52 -17.28
CA SER A 58 1.94 6.28 -16.33
C SER A 58 2.75 7.54 -16.10
N PRO A 59 3.15 7.84 -14.86
CA PRO A 59 3.95 9.02 -14.56
C PRO A 59 5.29 9.00 -15.31
N PRO A 60 5.76 10.14 -15.85
CA PRO A 60 7.07 10.22 -16.49
C PRO A 60 8.20 10.03 -15.45
N PRO A 61 9.39 9.56 -15.86
CA PRO A 61 10.51 9.26 -14.94
C PRO A 61 10.89 10.43 -14.04
N GLN A 62 10.84 11.67 -14.53
CA GLN A 62 11.16 12.86 -13.73
C GLN A 62 10.15 13.05 -12.60
N LEU A 63 8.86 12.85 -12.85
CA LEU A 63 7.83 12.95 -11.82
C LEU A 63 7.99 11.85 -10.75
N ILE A 64 8.32 10.62 -11.18
CA ILE A 64 8.62 9.53 -10.25
C ILE A 64 9.80 9.89 -9.34
N HIS A 65 10.87 10.44 -9.92
CA HIS A 65 12.03 10.91 -9.16
C HIS A 65 11.65 12.00 -8.16
N ASP A 66 10.83 12.97 -8.56
CA ASP A 66 10.40 14.08 -7.70
C ASP A 66 9.50 13.60 -6.55
N LEU A 67 8.58 12.67 -6.83
CA LEU A 67 7.74 12.03 -5.82
C LEU A 67 8.56 11.19 -4.85
N SER A 68 9.48 10.36 -5.36
CA SER A 68 10.37 9.54 -4.53
C SER A 68 11.23 10.42 -3.62
N SER A 69 11.80 11.52 -4.15
CA SER A 69 12.60 12.46 -3.37
C SER A 69 11.80 13.10 -2.23
N LYS A 70 10.52 13.43 -2.47
CA LYS A 70 9.63 13.95 -1.42
C LYS A 70 9.29 12.87 -0.39
N LEU A 71 8.93 11.67 -0.83
CA LEU A 71 8.69 10.52 0.05
C LEU A 71 9.90 10.22 0.93
N ASP A 72 11.11 10.33 0.39
CA ASP A 72 12.35 10.06 1.13
C ASP A 72 12.62 11.06 2.26
N THR A 73 12.00 12.24 2.21
CA THR A 73 12.08 13.22 3.30
C THR A 73 11.07 12.99 4.42
N LEU A 74 10.05 12.12 4.20
CA LEU A 74 9.02 11.87 5.19
C LEU A 74 9.48 10.86 6.24
N GLY A 75 9.14 11.18 7.48
CA GLY A 75 9.25 10.28 8.62
C GLY A 75 7.89 9.99 9.26
N PRO A 76 7.87 9.16 10.31
CA PRO A 76 6.64 8.80 10.99
C PRO A 76 5.80 9.98 11.49
N ALA A 77 6.47 11.01 12.03
CA ALA A 77 5.80 12.20 12.58
C ALA A 77 5.06 13.02 11.51
N ASP A 78 5.56 13.04 10.26
CA ASP A 78 4.95 13.78 9.15
C ASP A 78 3.57 13.24 8.75
N VAL A 79 3.27 11.99 9.11
CA VAL A 79 2.00 11.31 8.85
C VAL A 79 1.21 11.00 10.12
N GLY A 80 1.61 11.57 11.26
CA GLY A 80 0.91 11.44 12.55
C GLY A 80 1.15 10.15 13.30
N LEU A 81 2.17 9.37 12.92
CA LEU A 81 2.63 8.25 13.71
C LEU A 81 3.47 8.76 14.89
N ARG A 82 3.17 8.27 16.09
CA ARG A 82 3.86 8.64 17.33
C ARG A 82 4.62 7.45 17.89
N GLU A 83 5.80 7.74 18.43
CA GLU A 83 6.54 6.76 19.21
C GLU A 83 5.81 6.54 20.53
N GLU A 84 5.39 5.29 20.81
CA GLU A 84 4.88 4.94 22.13
C GLU A 84 6.07 4.73 23.05
N ASN A 85 6.23 5.61 24.03
CA ASN A 85 7.10 5.41 25.19
C ASN A 85 6.46 4.36 26.10
N GLN A 86 6.53 3.08 25.71
CA GLN A 86 6.28 1.99 26.62
C GLN A 86 7.61 1.30 26.95
N GLU A 87 7.99 1.41 28.20
CA GLU A 87 9.02 0.59 28.85
C GLU A 87 8.55 -0.89 28.91
N ASP A 88 8.35 -1.50 27.75
CA ASP A 88 8.06 -2.91 27.63
C ASP A 88 9.14 -3.55 26.77
N ASP A 89 9.88 -4.46 27.37
CA ASP A 89 11.12 -5.15 26.94
C ASP A 89 11.00 -5.92 25.61
N ARG A 90 10.11 -5.51 24.68
CA ARG A 90 9.84 -6.18 23.40
C ARG A 90 9.60 -5.22 22.23
N GLY A 91 10.59 -4.41 21.92
CA GLY A 91 10.69 -3.72 20.64
C GLY A 91 9.85 -2.42 20.57
N HIS A 92 10.55 -1.33 20.27
CA HIS A 92 9.96 -0.02 20.01
C HIS A 92 9.02 -0.09 18.79
N GLY A 93 7.72 0.20 19.01
CA GLY A 93 6.73 0.32 17.94
C GLY A 93 6.15 1.73 17.94
N PHE A 94 5.78 2.23 16.76
CA PHE A 94 4.99 3.45 16.63
C PHE A 94 3.50 3.12 16.78
N SER A 95 2.74 3.99 17.45
CA SER A 95 1.30 3.82 17.66
C SER A 95 0.51 4.90 16.94
N MET A 96 -0.69 4.53 16.53
CA MET A 96 -1.71 5.49 16.08
C MET A 96 -2.50 5.98 17.29
N PRO A 97 -2.73 7.31 17.46
CA PRO A 97 -3.64 7.78 18.51
C PRO A 97 -5.04 7.19 18.25
N ASN A 98 -5.66 6.60 19.27
CA ASN A 98 -6.96 5.92 19.26
C ASN A 98 -6.96 4.40 19.06
N ILE A 99 -5.82 3.71 19.10
CA ILE A 99 -5.81 2.25 19.19
C ILE A 99 -5.74 1.87 20.67
N PRO A 100 -6.68 1.03 21.20
CA PRO A 100 -6.60 0.55 22.58
C PRO A 100 -5.32 -0.26 22.81
N SER A 101 -4.51 0.14 23.78
CA SER A 101 -3.18 -0.40 24.07
C SER A 101 -3.16 -1.82 24.68
N ARG A 102 -4.29 -2.53 24.75
CA ARG A 102 -4.45 -3.80 25.51
C ARG A 102 -5.10 -4.95 24.76
N ILE A 103 -5.06 -4.96 23.42
CA ILE A 103 -5.42 -6.16 22.66
C ILE A 103 -4.11 -6.92 22.41
N ASP A 104 -4.10 -8.21 22.64
CA ASP A 104 -2.94 -9.08 22.43
C ASP A 104 -2.25 -8.77 21.11
N ARG A 105 -1.01 -8.26 21.14
CA ARG A 105 -0.27 -7.71 20.00
C ARG A 105 -0.11 -8.70 18.83
N TRP A 106 -0.15 -9.99 19.10
CA TRP A 106 -0.03 -11.07 18.11
C TRP A 106 -1.34 -11.41 17.39
N ALA A 107 -2.46 -10.76 17.79
CA ALA A 107 -3.76 -10.90 17.16
C ALA A 107 -4.25 -9.58 16.52
N GLN A 108 -3.41 -8.55 16.38
CA GLN A 108 -3.83 -7.28 15.78
C GLN A 108 -3.83 -7.37 14.26
N PRO A 109 -4.91 -6.89 13.59
CA PRO A 109 -4.96 -6.81 12.14
C PRO A 109 -4.02 -5.72 11.62
N ILE A 110 -3.62 -5.84 10.36
CA ILE A 110 -3.01 -4.74 9.61
C ILE A 110 -3.98 -3.56 9.63
N THR A 111 -3.49 -2.36 9.92
CA THR A 111 -4.31 -1.14 9.88
C THR A 111 -4.05 -0.42 8.56
N TYR A 112 -5.12 -0.27 7.76
CA TYR A 112 -5.13 0.55 6.55
C TYR A 112 -5.61 1.96 6.89
N VAL A 113 -4.88 2.97 6.47
CA VAL A 113 -5.22 4.39 6.65
C VAL A 113 -5.21 5.07 5.30
N GLU A 114 -6.36 5.55 4.86
CA GLU A 114 -6.49 6.37 3.68
C GLU A 114 -6.14 7.83 4.03
N LEU A 115 -5.21 8.42 3.29
CA LEU A 115 -4.85 9.83 3.39
C LEU A 115 -5.60 10.66 2.35
N SER A 116 -5.71 10.14 1.14
CA SER A 116 -6.45 10.76 0.03
C SER A 116 -6.73 9.75 -1.08
N GLU A 117 -7.91 9.86 -1.69
CA GLU A 117 -8.31 9.10 -2.87
C GLU A 117 -8.84 10.04 -3.95
N SER A 118 -8.45 9.80 -5.20
CA SER A 118 -8.93 10.50 -6.40
C SER A 118 -8.92 9.56 -7.59
N ASP A 119 -9.43 9.99 -8.75
CA ASP A 119 -9.36 9.21 -9.99
C ASP A 119 -7.91 9.01 -10.49
N SER A 120 -6.97 9.85 -10.06
CA SER A 120 -5.58 9.83 -10.52
C SER A 120 -4.63 9.06 -9.61
N PHE A 121 -4.91 9.02 -8.31
CA PHE A 121 -4.06 8.33 -7.33
C PHE A 121 -4.80 8.06 -6.03
N THR A 122 -4.32 7.04 -5.33
CA THR A 122 -4.60 6.81 -3.90
C THR A 122 -3.31 7.01 -3.10
N MET A 123 -3.40 7.78 -2.02
CA MET A 123 -2.34 7.91 -1.02
C MET A 123 -2.83 7.24 0.26
N CYS A 124 -2.16 6.17 0.69
CA CYS A 124 -2.57 5.38 1.84
C CYS A 124 -1.37 4.89 2.65
N MET A 125 -1.63 4.47 3.87
CA MET A 125 -0.62 3.92 4.76
C MET A 125 -1.10 2.60 5.35
N PHE A 126 -0.18 1.63 5.39
CA PHE A 126 -0.37 0.35 6.04
C PHE A 126 0.50 0.28 7.30
N CYS A 127 -0.12 0.00 8.45
CA CYS A 127 0.59 -0.26 9.69
C CYS A 127 0.51 -1.76 10.01
N PHE A 128 1.67 -2.39 10.03
CA PHE A 128 1.83 -3.83 10.17
C PHE A 128 2.25 -4.20 11.59
N PRO A 129 1.50 -5.05 12.29
CA PRO A 129 2.05 -5.81 13.41
C PRO A 129 3.16 -6.74 12.95
N THR A 130 4.10 -7.09 13.85
CA THR A 130 5.15 -8.08 13.57
C THR A 130 4.55 -9.39 13.05
N SER A 131 5.17 -9.97 12.02
CA SER A 131 4.77 -11.23 11.36
C SER A 131 3.46 -11.17 10.57
N SER A 132 2.80 -10.01 10.46
CA SER A 132 1.63 -9.86 9.59
C SER A 132 2.04 -9.86 8.12
N VAL A 133 1.13 -10.32 7.26
CA VAL A 133 1.39 -10.53 5.84
C VAL A 133 0.29 -9.88 4.99
N ILE A 134 0.66 -9.12 3.97
CA ILE A 134 -0.20 -8.90 2.80
C ILE A 134 0.21 -9.96 1.77
N PRO A 135 -0.68 -10.90 1.42
CA PRO A 135 -0.40 -11.98 0.48
C PRO A 135 -0.01 -11.44 -0.91
N LEU A 136 0.57 -12.33 -1.72
CA LEU A 136 0.99 -12.01 -3.08
C LEU A 136 -0.21 -11.51 -3.90
N HIS A 137 -0.11 -10.28 -4.41
CA HIS A 137 -1.15 -9.59 -5.16
C HIS A 137 -0.52 -8.70 -6.24
N ASP A 138 -1.32 -8.27 -7.22
CA ASP A 138 -0.85 -7.46 -8.34
C ASP A 138 -1.35 -6.01 -8.32
N HIS A 139 -0.69 -5.20 -9.14
CA HIS A 139 -1.04 -3.80 -9.41
C HIS A 139 -1.19 -3.58 -10.92
N PRO A 140 -2.27 -4.10 -11.56
CA PRO A 140 -2.40 -4.14 -13.02
C PRO A 140 -2.45 -2.75 -13.62
N GLY A 141 -1.48 -2.43 -14.50
CA GLY A 141 -1.38 -1.14 -15.16
C GLY A 141 -1.01 0.02 -14.24
N MET A 142 -0.57 -0.25 -13.00
CA MET A 142 -0.32 0.77 -11.99
C MET A 142 1.19 0.95 -11.76
N THR A 143 1.56 2.17 -11.38
CA THR A 143 2.84 2.50 -10.76
C THR A 143 2.60 2.71 -9.26
N VAL A 144 3.41 2.11 -8.40
CA VAL A 144 3.30 2.29 -6.95
C VAL A 144 4.64 2.74 -6.39
N LEU A 145 4.59 3.80 -5.58
CA LEU A 145 5.74 4.28 -4.82
C LEU A 145 5.51 3.92 -3.35
N SER A 146 6.41 3.13 -2.76
CA SER A 146 6.30 2.62 -1.38
C SER A 146 7.45 3.11 -0.52
N LYS A 147 7.13 3.77 0.59
CA LYS A 147 8.09 4.27 1.58
C LYS A 147 7.90 3.57 2.92
N VAL A 148 8.90 2.80 3.36
CA VAL A 148 8.93 2.29 4.73
C VAL A 148 9.26 3.45 5.67
N LEU A 149 8.32 3.83 6.53
CA LEU A 149 8.45 4.95 7.45
C LEU A 149 9.19 4.56 8.72
N TYR A 150 8.93 3.37 9.25
CA TYR A 150 9.66 2.77 10.37
C TYR A 150 9.59 1.24 10.29
N GLY A 151 10.46 0.57 11.06
CA GLY A 151 10.51 -0.88 11.17
C GLY A 151 11.15 -1.56 9.97
N SER A 152 10.90 -2.85 9.81
CA SER A 152 11.50 -3.70 8.79
C SER A 152 10.43 -4.57 8.12
N LEU A 153 10.43 -4.55 6.79
CA LEU A 153 9.47 -5.23 5.92
C LEU A 153 10.21 -6.10 4.91
N HIS A 154 9.89 -7.38 4.84
CA HIS A 154 10.32 -8.26 3.77
C HIS A 154 9.39 -8.10 2.57
N VAL A 155 9.97 -7.80 1.42
CA VAL A 155 9.28 -7.66 0.13
C VAL A 155 9.74 -8.77 -0.78
N LYS A 156 8.79 -9.59 -1.26
CA LYS A 156 9.02 -10.58 -2.30
C LYS A 156 8.11 -10.28 -3.48
N GLY A 157 8.68 -10.07 -4.66
CA GLY A 157 7.90 -9.65 -5.82
C GLY A 157 8.38 -10.26 -7.12
N TYR A 158 7.44 -10.42 -8.03
CA TYR A 158 7.59 -11.03 -9.34
C TYR A 158 7.08 -10.11 -10.43
N ASP A 159 7.58 -10.33 -11.63
CA ASP A 159 7.04 -9.75 -12.87
C ASP A 159 6.67 -10.88 -13.84
N TRP A 160 5.62 -10.67 -14.64
CA TRP A 160 5.20 -11.65 -15.62
C TRP A 160 6.28 -11.89 -16.67
N VAL A 161 6.49 -13.16 -17.01
CA VAL A 161 7.32 -13.52 -18.17
C VAL A 161 6.54 -13.24 -19.45
N GLU A 162 7.16 -12.60 -20.42
CA GLU A 162 6.61 -12.32 -21.74
C GLU A 162 7.47 -12.97 -22.84
N PRO A 163 6.86 -13.59 -23.86
CA PRO A 163 5.42 -13.82 -24.03
C PRO A 163 4.84 -14.74 -22.94
N PRO A 164 3.51 -14.67 -22.66
CA PRO A 164 2.89 -15.43 -21.59
C PRO A 164 3.13 -16.94 -21.69
N CYS A 165 3.72 -17.52 -20.66
CA CYS A 165 3.85 -18.99 -20.53
C CYS A 165 2.82 -19.48 -19.51
N ILE A 166 1.82 -20.26 -19.98
CA ILE A 166 0.70 -20.72 -19.17
C ILE A 166 0.66 -22.24 -19.19
N LYS A 167 0.47 -22.86 -18.02
CA LYS A 167 0.25 -24.31 -17.84
C LYS A 167 -1.04 -24.53 -17.07
N ILE A 168 -1.58 -25.73 -17.17
CA ILE A 168 -2.74 -26.13 -16.38
C ILE A 168 -2.25 -26.91 -15.17
N SER A 169 -2.65 -26.51 -13.99
CA SER A 169 -2.37 -27.22 -12.75
C SER A 169 -2.90 -28.66 -12.83
N LYS A 170 -2.07 -29.62 -12.41
CA LYS A 170 -2.48 -31.04 -12.32
C LYS A 170 -3.25 -31.35 -11.04
N GLY A 171 -3.47 -30.35 -10.18
CA GLY A 171 -4.20 -30.46 -8.94
C GLY A 171 -5.71 -30.55 -9.10
N ILE A 172 -6.43 -30.55 -7.98
CA ILE A 172 -7.90 -30.67 -7.94
C ILE A 172 -8.56 -29.46 -8.63
N SER A 173 -7.98 -28.25 -8.52
CA SER A 173 -8.52 -27.02 -9.11
C SER A 173 -8.41 -26.95 -10.64
N ARG A 174 -7.44 -27.65 -11.26
CA ARG A 174 -7.09 -27.50 -12.69
C ARG A 174 -6.98 -26.04 -13.16
N ALA A 175 -6.66 -25.14 -12.23
CA ALA A 175 -6.55 -23.73 -12.54
C ALA A 175 -5.31 -23.45 -13.42
N PRO A 176 -5.38 -22.44 -14.31
CA PRO A 176 -4.22 -21.99 -15.06
C PRO A 176 -3.18 -21.39 -14.12
N VAL A 177 -1.92 -21.71 -14.37
CA VAL A 177 -0.76 -21.07 -13.74
C VAL A 177 0.05 -20.36 -14.79
N ARG A 178 0.53 -19.17 -14.51
CA ARG A 178 1.36 -18.38 -15.41
C ARG A 178 2.75 -18.21 -14.85
N LEU A 179 3.75 -18.26 -15.71
CA LEU A 179 5.14 -18.09 -15.32
C LEU A 179 5.46 -16.64 -15.01
N ALA A 180 6.13 -16.43 -13.88
CA ALA A 180 6.64 -15.14 -13.42
C ALA A 180 8.11 -15.27 -13.03
N LYS A 181 8.85 -14.16 -13.17
CA LYS A 181 10.26 -14.06 -12.79
C LYS A 181 10.39 -13.25 -11.50
N LEU A 182 11.20 -13.74 -10.57
CA LEU A 182 11.53 -13.04 -9.34
C LEU A 182 12.26 -11.73 -9.66
N SER A 183 11.70 -10.63 -9.21
CA SER A 183 12.22 -9.27 -9.44
C SER A 183 12.84 -8.70 -8.17
N VAL A 184 12.24 -8.99 -7.02
CA VAL A 184 12.71 -8.52 -5.72
C VAL A 184 12.48 -9.59 -4.65
N ASP A 185 13.47 -9.78 -3.80
CA ASP A 185 13.39 -10.61 -2.58
C ASP A 185 14.38 -10.02 -1.56
N LYS A 186 13.89 -9.10 -0.71
CA LYS A 186 14.77 -8.38 0.23
C LYS A 186 14.00 -7.82 1.43
N VAL A 187 14.74 -7.56 2.49
CA VAL A 187 14.23 -6.81 3.65
C VAL A 187 14.55 -5.32 3.46
N LEU A 188 13.52 -4.50 3.57
CA LEU A 188 13.61 -3.04 3.63
C LEU A 188 13.49 -2.61 5.09
N SER A 189 14.47 -1.88 5.60
CA SER A 189 14.46 -1.35 6.98
C SER A 189 14.59 0.16 6.94
N ALA A 190 13.71 0.86 7.67
CA ALA A 190 13.80 2.30 7.78
C ALA A 190 15.07 2.72 8.59
N PRO A 191 15.76 3.82 8.19
CA PRO A 191 15.49 4.62 7.01
C PRO A 191 15.99 3.97 5.71
N CYS A 192 15.17 3.94 4.67
CA CYS A 192 15.54 3.44 3.34
C CYS A 192 14.93 4.34 2.27
N THR A 193 15.42 4.22 1.04
CA THR A 193 14.85 4.93 -0.12
C THR A 193 13.49 4.36 -0.51
N THR A 194 12.67 5.18 -1.15
CA THR A 194 11.40 4.79 -1.74
C THR A 194 11.60 3.68 -2.78
N SER A 195 10.81 2.63 -2.69
CA SER A 195 10.73 1.59 -3.71
C SER A 195 9.67 1.97 -4.74
N VAL A 196 9.92 1.65 -6.01
CA VAL A 196 8.96 1.90 -7.08
C VAL A 196 8.75 0.62 -7.88
N LEU A 197 7.49 0.24 -8.07
CA LEU A 197 7.11 -0.76 -9.05
C LEU A 197 6.34 -0.09 -10.20
N TYR A 198 6.42 -0.71 -11.37
CA TYR A 198 5.80 -0.23 -12.61
C TYR A 198 4.79 -1.27 -13.12
N PRO A 199 3.98 -0.94 -14.12
CA PRO A 199 2.95 -1.85 -14.65
C PRO A 199 3.44 -3.25 -15.02
N ASN A 200 4.70 -3.37 -15.46
CA ASN A 200 5.26 -4.64 -15.97
C ASN A 200 6.63 -4.99 -15.37
N THR A 201 7.16 -4.17 -14.47
CA THR A 201 8.51 -4.37 -13.91
C THR A 201 8.62 -3.86 -12.48
N GLY A 202 9.65 -4.31 -11.77
CA GLY A 202 9.94 -3.86 -10.42
C GLY A 202 9.22 -4.64 -9.34
N GLY A 203 8.67 -5.81 -9.67
CA GLY A 203 7.91 -6.65 -8.76
C GLY A 203 6.45 -6.20 -8.64
N ASN A 204 5.77 -6.05 -9.79
CA ASN A 204 4.37 -5.63 -9.83
C ASN A 204 3.44 -6.58 -9.06
N LEU A 205 3.79 -7.88 -9.03
CA LEU A 205 3.13 -8.87 -8.18
C LEU A 205 3.97 -9.05 -6.93
N HIS A 206 3.50 -8.59 -5.76
CA HIS A 206 4.33 -8.69 -4.56
C HIS A 206 3.56 -9.08 -3.30
N SER A 207 4.30 -9.57 -2.33
CA SER A 207 3.85 -9.78 -0.96
C SER A 207 4.70 -8.98 0.01
N PHE A 208 4.08 -8.59 1.12
CA PHE A 208 4.73 -7.93 2.24
C PHE A 208 4.66 -8.81 3.48
N THR A 209 5.78 -9.00 4.15
CA THR A 209 5.84 -9.67 5.47
C THR A 209 6.56 -8.77 6.46
N ALA A 210 5.89 -8.39 7.51
CA ALA A 210 6.46 -7.55 8.56
C ALA A 210 7.50 -8.35 9.39
N VAL A 211 8.78 -8.01 9.25
CA VAL A 211 9.86 -8.59 10.06
C VAL A 211 9.80 -8.06 11.50
N THR A 212 9.52 -6.77 11.62
CA THR A 212 9.17 -6.09 12.87
C THR A 212 7.86 -5.35 12.67
N ALA A 213 7.25 -4.82 13.73
CA ALA A 213 6.19 -3.84 13.55
C ALA A 213 6.71 -2.70 12.65
N CYS A 214 5.95 -2.35 11.59
CA CYS A 214 6.39 -1.37 10.61
C CYS A 214 5.22 -0.62 9.97
N ALA A 215 5.51 0.49 9.31
CA ALA A 215 4.53 1.22 8.50
C ALA A 215 5.10 1.56 7.13
N VAL A 216 4.22 1.46 6.13
CA VAL A 216 4.50 1.79 4.73
C VAL A 216 3.52 2.84 4.25
N LEU A 217 4.01 3.91 3.65
CA LEU A 217 3.22 4.92 2.93
C LEU A 217 3.31 4.62 1.45
N ASP A 218 2.15 4.45 0.81
CA ASP A 218 2.04 4.14 -0.61
C ASP A 218 1.34 5.25 -1.39
N ILE A 219 1.83 5.48 -2.61
CA ILE A 219 1.14 6.22 -3.66
C ILE A 219 0.88 5.26 -4.80
N LEU A 220 -0.39 4.97 -5.07
CA LEU A 220 -0.84 4.11 -6.16
C LEU A 220 -1.40 4.98 -7.30
N THR A 221 -0.87 4.84 -8.51
CA THR A 221 -1.28 5.66 -9.65
C THR A 221 -1.24 4.89 -10.98
N PRO A 222 -2.36 4.87 -11.75
CA PRO A 222 -3.70 5.22 -11.30
C PRO A 222 -4.17 4.27 -10.19
N PRO A 223 -5.25 4.57 -9.46
CA PRO A 223 -5.74 3.69 -8.40
C PRO A 223 -6.35 2.40 -8.95
N TYR A 224 -6.61 1.43 -8.08
CA TYR A 224 -7.42 0.28 -8.44
C TYR A 224 -8.81 0.76 -8.89
N GLU A 225 -9.30 0.21 -9.97
CA GLU A 225 -10.65 0.47 -10.51
C GLU A 225 -11.09 -0.75 -11.32
N GLU A 226 -11.96 -1.56 -10.75
CA GLU A 226 -12.40 -2.82 -11.38
C GLU A 226 -13.05 -2.59 -12.75
N SER A 227 -13.82 -1.52 -12.90
CA SER A 227 -14.47 -1.17 -14.16
C SER A 227 -13.47 -0.81 -15.27
N ALA A 228 -12.26 -0.41 -14.89
CA ALA A 228 -11.14 -0.13 -15.80
C ALA A 228 -10.16 -1.32 -15.93
N GLY A 229 -10.51 -2.50 -15.41
CA GLY A 229 -9.66 -3.69 -15.45
C GLY A 229 -8.50 -3.69 -14.45
N ARG A 230 -8.49 -2.75 -13.51
CA ARG A 230 -7.47 -2.67 -12.45
C ARG A 230 -8.02 -3.21 -11.13
N LYS A 231 -8.33 -4.50 -11.10
CA LYS A 231 -8.74 -5.23 -9.89
C LYS A 231 -7.48 -5.74 -9.18
N CYS A 232 -7.43 -5.62 -7.85
CA CYS A 232 -6.45 -6.32 -7.05
C CYS A 232 -6.72 -7.81 -7.09
N THR A 233 -5.77 -8.60 -7.59
CA THR A 233 -5.88 -10.05 -7.69
C THR A 233 -4.82 -10.69 -6.81
N TYR A 234 -5.20 -11.77 -6.11
CA TYR A 234 -4.30 -12.52 -5.23
C TYR A 234 -3.78 -13.77 -5.93
N TYR A 235 -2.56 -14.16 -5.56
CA TYR A 235 -1.88 -15.29 -6.20
C TYR A 235 -1.26 -16.23 -5.17
N ARG A 236 -1.17 -17.51 -5.57
CA ARG A 236 -0.34 -18.51 -4.90
C ARG A 236 0.85 -18.83 -5.79
N ASP A 237 2.04 -18.78 -5.22
CA ASP A 237 3.27 -19.12 -5.93
C ASP A 237 3.63 -20.60 -5.74
N TYR A 238 4.12 -21.22 -6.81
CA TYR A 238 4.65 -22.56 -6.83
C TYR A 238 6.07 -22.54 -7.39
N PRO A 239 6.98 -23.38 -6.86
CA PRO A 239 8.32 -23.53 -7.42
C PRO A 239 8.27 -23.88 -8.92
N TYR A 240 9.24 -23.40 -9.69
CA TYR A 240 9.34 -23.69 -11.12
C TYR A 240 9.26 -25.19 -11.42
N SER A 241 9.94 -26.03 -10.61
CA SER A 241 9.96 -27.49 -10.74
C SER A 241 8.60 -28.18 -10.62
N SER A 242 7.61 -27.53 -10.00
CA SER A 242 6.26 -28.11 -9.78
C SER A 242 5.51 -28.42 -11.07
N PHE A 243 5.85 -27.74 -12.17
CA PHE A 243 5.19 -27.91 -13.48
C PHE A 243 6.17 -28.28 -14.59
N ARG A 244 7.29 -28.94 -14.24
CA ARG A 244 8.31 -29.36 -15.19
C ARG A 244 7.78 -30.48 -16.08
N ASN A 245 7.79 -30.30 -17.41
CA ASN A 245 7.43 -31.29 -18.42
C ASN A 245 8.62 -31.61 -19.34
N GLY A 246 9.84 -31.66 -18.80
CA GLY A 246 11.05 -31.94 -19.58
C GLY A 246 11.63 -30.73 -20.35
N ASP A 247 10.98 -29.59 -20.28
CA ASP A 247 11.48 -28.36 -20.92
C ASP A 247 12.72 -27.86 -20.18
N GLU A 248 13.72 -27.40 -20.93
CA GLU A 248 14.91 -26.76 -20.37
C GLU A 248 14.51 -25.51 -19.56
N PRO A 249 15.14 -25.26 -18.42
CA PRO A 249 14.88 -24.05 -17.65
C PRO A 249 15.23 -22.82 -18.47
N ILE A 250 14.42 -21.78 -18.37
CA ILE A 250 14.73 -20.47 -18.95
C ILE A 250 15.95 -19.93 -18.22
N ASP A 251 17.07 -19.70 -18.93
CA ASP A 251 18.36 -19.18 -18.42
C ASP A 251 19.06 -19.99 -17.32
N GLY A 252 18.68 -21.25 -17.07
CA GLY A 252 19.34 -22.15 -16.14
C GLY A 252 19.20 -21.85 -14.65
N LYS A 253 18.40 -20.87 -14.24
CA LYS A 253 18.16 -20.44 -12.86
C LYS A 253 16.73 -20.66 -12.45
N GLU A 254 16.37 -21.91 -12.14
CA GLU A 254 14.99 -22.30 -11.77
C GLU A 254 14.45 -21.56 -10.56
N ASP A 255 15.30 -21.19 -9.62
CA ASP A 255 14.97 -20.45 -8.39
C ASP A 255 14.61 -18.98 -8.63
N GLU A 256 14.92 -18.43 -9.81
CA GLU A 256 14.47 -17.10 -10.23
C GLU A 256 13.05 -17.09 -10.80
N TYR A 257 12.38 -18.24 -10.91
CA TYR A 257 11.05 -18.35 -11.53
C TYR A 257 10.04 -19.03 -10.60
N ALA A 258 8.80 -18.61 -10.70
CA ALA A 258 7.67 -19.23 -10.04
C ALA A 258 6.46 -19.31 -10.98
N TRP A 259 5.62 -20.30 -10.75
CA TRP A 259 4.30 -20.38 -11.36
C TRP A 259 3.28 -19.77 -10.44
N LEU A 260 2.52 -18.79 -10.92
CA LEU A 260 1.52 -18.10 -10.13
C LEU A 260 0.12 -18.54 -10.56
N GLU A 261 -0.69 -18.94 -9.58
CA GLU A 261 -2.10 -19.30 -9.70
C GLU A 261 -2.93 -18.16 -9.11
N GLU A 262 -3.89 -17.64 -9.87
CA GLU A 262 -4.89 -16.72 -9.35
C GLU A 262 -5.76 -17.43 -8.31
N ILE A 263 -5.97 -16.79 -7.17
CA ILE A 263 -6.81 -17.28 -6.07
C ILE A 263 -7.83 -16.23 -5.67
N GLU A 264 -8.88 -16.64 -4.99
CA GLU A 264 -9.78 -15.72 -4.30
C GLU A 264 -9.05 -14.98 -3.18
N THR A 265 -9.62 -13.86 -2.74
CA THR A 265 -9.07 -13.12 -1.58
C THR A 265 -8.92 -14.08 -0.40
N PRO A 266 -7.71 -14.22 0.18
CA PRO A 266 -7.50 -15.11 1.32
C PRO A 266 -8.39 -14.76 2.51
N ASP A 267 -9.06 -15.78 3.09
CA ASP A 267 -9.99 -15.61 4.21
C ASP A 267 -9.32 -15.07 5.48
N ASP A 268 -8.02 -15.28 5.63
CA ASP A 268 -7.21 -14.83 6.76
C ASP A 268 -6.63 -13.42 6.56
N LEU A 269 -6.83 -12.81 5.40
CA LEU A 269 -6.46 -11.42 5.17
C LEU A 269 -7.49 -10.49 5.81
N TYR A 270 -7.21 -10.05 7.01
CA TYR A 270 -8.03 -9.09 7.71
C TYR A 270 -7.30 -7.76 7.91
N MET A 271 -7.89 -6.67 7.39
CA MET A 271 -7.40 -5.31 7.59
C MET A 271 -8.44 -4.46 8.30
N ARG A 272 -7.98 -3.65 9.24
CA ARG A 272 -8.80 -2.69 9.95
C ARG A 272 -8.63 -1.30 9.34
N GLN A 273 -9.75 -0.59 9.11
CA GLN A 273 -9.70 0.83 8.75
C GLN A 273 -9.20 1.65 9.93
N GLY A 274 -8.15 2.44 9.73
CA GLY A 274 -7.64 3.45 10.65
C GLY A 274 -8.05 4.85 10.23
N MET A 275 -7.95 5.80 11.17
CA MET A 275 -8.15 7.22 10.86
C MET A 275 -6.80 7.91 10.71
N TYR A 276 -6.67 8.74 9.69
CA TYR A 276 -5.50 9.60 9.54
C TYR A 276 -5.40 10.60 10.70
N ALA A 277 -4.25 10.64 11.38
CA ALA A 277 -4.01 11.48 12.54
C ALA A 277 -2.84 12.47 12.35
N GLY A 278 -2.34 12.58 11.13
CA GLY A 278 -1.26 13.51 10.77
C GLY A 278 -1.75 14.94 10.54
N PRO A 279 -0.85 15.82 10.08
CA PRO A 279 -1.21 17.15 9.66
C PRO A 279 -2.33 17.14 8.62
N PRO A 280 -3.36 18.00 8.74
CA PRO A 280 -4.49 17.99 7.80
C PRO A 280 -4.03 18.27 6.37
N ILE A 281 -4.52 17.45 5.43
CA ILE A 281 -4.30 17.63 3.99
C ILE A 281 -5.45 18.45 3.44
N GLN A 282 -5.15 19.58 2.82
CA GLN A 282 -6.12 20.42 2.13
C GLN A 282 -6.35 19.86 0.72
N ILE A 283 -7.52 19.24 0.52
CA ILE A 283 -7.93 18.59 -0.73
C ILE A 283 -8.46 19.61 -1.75
#